data_4e2cb089ab469d29fe4c43dd381c3991
#
_entry.id   4e2cb089ab469d29fe4c43dd381c3991
#
_cell.length_a   1.000
_cell.length_b   1.000
_cell.length_c   1.000
_cell.angle_alpha   90.00
_cell.angle_beta   90.00
_cell.angle_gamma   90.00
#
_symmetry.space_group_name_H-M   'P 1'
#
loop_
_entity.id
_entity.type
_entity.pdbx_description
1 polymer ?
#
loop_
_entity_poly.entity_id
_entity_poly.type
_entity_poly.pdbx_seq_one_letter_code
_entity_poly.pdbx_strand_id
1 'polypeptide(L)'
;MTEYGVVTRNAEETEWPDFDLAFYEVKDVTGRSAEPIETAGNMVSCFGDNAAAEANPELVPVDNEGRPATRDRTYFDWAYICPTHEEYRRGLLEIVEDCAAVNGDVRLDDVGFPREGFCRCNRCERQFAESDHDEWADWRAGVITDFVAEATE
;
A
#
# COMPACT_ATOMS: atom_id res chain seq x y z
N MET A 1 -5.64 -26.53 14.48
CA MET A 1 -4.90 -25.74 15.47
C MET A 1 -4.89 -24.29 15.00
N THR A 2 -5.08 -23.36 15.92
CA THR A 2 -5.07 -21.93 15.56
C THR A 2 -3.66 -21.40 15.63
N GLU A 3 -3.21 -20.77 14.56
CA GLU A 3 -1.92 -20.08 14.52
C GLU A 3 -2.12 -18.60 14.86
N TYR A 4 -1.20 -18.04 15.61
CA TYR A 4 -1.21 -16.62 16.00
C TYR A 4 -0.04 -15.90 15.36
N GLY A 5 -0.32 -14.75 14.80
CA GLY A 5 0.72 -13.91 14.19
C GLY A 5 0.76 -12.53 14.80
N VAL A 6 1.87 -11.86 14.63
CA VAL A 6 2.05 -10.47 15.03
C VAL A 6 2.56 -9.64 13.86
N VAL A 7 2.08 -8.39 13.80
CA VAL A 7 2.67 -7.34 12.97
C VAL A 7 3.24 -6.32 13.94
N THR A 8 4.51 -6.01 13.83
CA THR A 8 5.20 -5.20 14.83
C THR A 8 6.25 -4.27 14.23
N ARG A 9 6.52 -3.18 14.92
CA ARG A 9 7.62 -2.26 14.63
C ARG A 9 8.84 -2.53 15.51
N ASN A 10 8.75 -3.54 16.38
CA ASN A 10 9.84 -3.94 17.26
C ASN A 10 10.37 -5.31 16.81
N ALA A 11 11.59 -5.32 16.27
CA ALA A 11 12.21 -6.53 15.73
C ALA A 11 12.32 -7.66 16.77
N GLU A 12 12.49 -7.34 18.04
CA GLU A 12 12.57 -8.36 19.12
C GLU A 12 11.29 -9.17 19.25
N GLU A 13 10.13 -8.53 19.01
CA GLU A 13 8.83 -9.20 19.13
C GLU A 13 8.62 -10.27 18.06
N THR A 14 9.34 -10.20 16.95
CA THR A 14 9.26 -11.20 15.89
C THR A 14 9.81 -12.55 16.30
N GLU A 15 10.63 -12.58 17.35
CA GLU A 15 11.27 -13.80 17.87
C GLU A 15 10.55 -14.35 19.12
N TRP A 16 9.47 -13.72 19.56
CA TRP A 16 8.73 -14.19 20.73
C TRP A 16 8.04 -15.54 20.45
N PRO A 17 8.18 -16.51 21.37
CA PRO A 17 7.64 -17.86 21.13
C PRO A 17 6.12 -17.96 21.16
N ASP A 18 5.44 -16.89 21.57
CA ASP A 18 3.98 -16.84 21.61
C ASP A 18 3.34 -16.70 20.21
N PHE A 19 4.15 -16.37 19.19
CA PHE A 19 3.65 -16.16 17.83
C PHE A 19 4.20 -17.19 16.86
N ASP A 20 3.31 -17.74 16.06
CA ASP A 20 3.64 -18.70 15.00
C ASP A 20 4.16 -17.99 13.74
N LEU A 21 3.67 -16.77 13.52
CA LEU A 21 4.03 -15.91 12.37
C LEU A 21 4.36 -14.51 12.86
N ALA A 22 5.31 -13.87 12.21
CA ALA A 22 5.65 -12.50 12.54
C ALA A 22 6.00 -11.71 11.27
N PHE A 23 5.56 -10.45 11.23
CA PHE A 23 5.90 -9.50 10.18
C PHE A 23 6.40 -8.21 10.79
N TYR A 24 7.55 -7.76 10.32
CA TYR A 24 8.18 -6.53 10.75
C TYR A 24 7.82 -5.39 9.79
N GLU A 25 7.30 -4.28 10.33
CA GLU A 25 6.90 -3.13 9.53
C GLU A 25 8.12 -2.31 9.07
N VAL A 26 8.53 -2.50 7.82
CA VAL A 26 9.58 -1.70 7.18
C VAL A 26 9.03 -0.34 6.76
N LYS A 27 7.84 -0.34 6.17
CA LYS A 27 7.12 0.89 5.82
C LYS A 27 5.69 0.79 6.37
N ASP A 28 5.32 1.77 7.20
CA ASP A 28 3.95 1.95 7.67
C ASP A 28 3.31 3.19 7.01
N VAL A 29 2.18 3.64 7.53
CA VAL A 29 1.48 4.82 6.98
C VAL A 29 2.22 6.14 7.21
N THR A 30 3.30 6.13 7.97
CA THR A 30 4.16 7.32 8.17
C THR A 30 5.40 7.33 7.25
N GLY A 31 5.53 6.32 6.40
CA GLY A 31 6.64 6.17 5.46
C GLY A 31 7.58 5.04 5.83
N ARG A 32 8.64 4.88 5.05
CA ARG A 32 9.68 3.88 5.36
C ARG A 32 10.47 4.34 6.56
N SER A 33 10.53 3.52 7.61
CA SER A 33 11.16 3.86 8.88
C SER A 33 12.22 2.87 9.35
N ALA A 34 12.39 1.74 8.64
CA ALA A 34 13.29 0.68 9.06
C ALA A 34 13.88 -0.06 7.87
N GLU A 35 14.95 -0.80 8.13
CA GLU A 35 15.52 -1.73 7.16
C GLU A 35 14.91 -3.11 7.35
N PRO A 36 14.78 -3.93 6.27
CA PRO A 36 14.25 -5.28 6.38
C PRO A 36 15.08 -6.17 7.28
N ILE A 37 14.43 -7.16 7.93
CA ILE A 37 15.08 -8.14 8.78
C ILE A 37 15.04 -9.54 8.17
N GLU A 38 16.02 -10.38 8.52
CA GLU A 38 16.14 -11.75 8.01
C GLU A 38 15.28 -12.77 8.76
N THR A 39 14.98 -12.50 10.03
CA THR A 39 14.42 -13.48 10.97
C THR A 39 12.90 -13.65 10.88
N ALA A 40 12.24 -12.79 10.13
CA ALA A 40 10.78 -12.83 9.93
C ALA A 40 10.41 -12.20 8.59
N GLY A 41 9.16 -12.33 8.20
CA GLY A 41 8.63 -11.61 7.06
C GLY A 41 8.67 -10.09 7.29
N ASN A 42 8.70 -9.32 6.23
CA ASN A 42 8.68 -7.86 6.31
C ASN A 42 7.38 -7.32 5.71
N MET A 43 6.84 -6.25 6.27
CA MET A 43 5.59 -5.66 5.83
C MET A 43 5.78 -4.27 5.24
N VAL A 44 5.06 -4.00 4.15
CA VAL A 44 5.09 -2.72 3.46
C VAL A 44 3.66 -2.21 3.33
N SER A 45 3.36 -1.06 3.94
CA SER A 45 2.13 -0.33 3.68
C SER A 45 2.26 0.30 2.29
N CYS A 46 1.39 -0.08 1.37
CA CYS A 46 1.54 0.34 -0.02
C CYS A 46 0.96 1.74 -0.25
N PHE A 47 -0.36 1.87 -0.31
CA PHE A 47 -1.01 3.14 -0.68
C PHE A 47 -1.59 3.92 0.51
N GLY A 48 -1.23 3.55 1.73
CA GLY A 48 -1.43 4.35 2.92
C GLY A 48 -0.12 5.05 3.27
N ASP A 49 -0.05 6.38 3.19
CA ASP A 49 1.20 7.12 3.41
C ASP A 49 0.95 8.59 3.72
N ASN A 50 0.97 8.93 5.00
CA ASN A 50 0.77 10.29 5.45
C ASN A 50 1.92 11.21 5.03
N ALA A 51 3.15 10.72 5.09
CA ALA A 51 4.34 11.51 4.77
C ALA A 51 4.37 11.90 3.28
N ALA A 52 4.09 10.95 2.39
CA ALA A 52 4.04 11.22 0.97
C ALA A 52 2.90 12.17 0.61
N ALA A 53 1.73 12.00 1.26
CA ALA A 53 0.57 12.86 1.03
C ALA A 53 0.84 14.31 1.46
N GLU A 54 1.51 14.51 2.59
CA GLU A 54 1.88 15.85 3.08
C GLU A 54 2.92 16.51 2.19
N ALA A 55 3.93 15.74 1.77
CA ALA A 55 5.01 16.25 0.93
C ALA A 55 4.51 16.58 -0.49
N ASN A 56 3.54 15.83 -0.98
CA ASN A 56 3.06 15.94 -2.36
C ASN A 56 1.56 15.68 -2.46
N PRO A 57 0.72 16.68 -2.14
CA PRO A 57 -0.74 16.52 -2.13
C PRO A 57 -1.36 16.02 -3.43
N GLU A 58 -0.70 16.20 -4.56
CA GLU A 58 -1.17 15.72 -5.86
C GLU A 58 -1.17 14.20 -5.99
N LEU A 59 -0.49 13.48 -5.09
CA LEU A 59 -0.50 12.03 -5.03
C LEU A 59 -1.81 11.49 -4.43
N VAL A 60 -2.53 12.31 -3.69
CA VAL A 60 -3.72 11.90 -2.92
C VAL A 60 -4.90 11.69 -3.87
N PRO A 61 -5.60 10.53 -3.78
CA PRO A 61 -6.79 10.31 -4.60
C PRO A 61 -7.90 11.30 -4.24
N VAL A 62 -8.68 11.65 -5.25
CA VAL A 62 -9.81 12.58 -5.09
C VAL A 62 -11.11 11.91 -5.54
N ASP A 63 -12.23 12.35 -4.94
CA ASP A 63 -13.55 11.89 -5.36
C ASP A 63 -14.06 12.73 -6.56
N ASN A 64 -15.31 12.50 -6.98
CA ASN A 64 -15.90 13.20 -8.13
C ASN A 64 -16.16 14.70 -7.88
N GLU A 65 -16.02 15.17 -6.65
CA GLU A 65 -16.11 16.58 -6.29
C GLU A 65 -14.72 17.20 -6.06
N GLY A 66 -13.65 16.42 -6.31
CA GLY A 66 -12.27 16.86 -6.13
C GLY A 66 -11.79 16.85 -4.69
N ARG A 67 -12.53 16.22 -3.78
CA ARG A 67 -12.14 16.17 -2.36
C ARG A 67 -11.12 15.05 -2.12
N PRO A 68 -9.99 15.36 -1.46
CA PRO A 68 -8.92 14.38 -1.26
C PRO A 68 -9.23 13.36 -0.16
N ALA A 69 -8.64 12.17 -0.27
CA ALA A 69 -8.72 11.10 0.70
C ALA A 69 -7.68 11.28 1.82
N THR A 70 -7.94 12.19 2.73
CA THR A 70 -7.05 12.55 3.84
C THR A 70 -7.69 12.27 5.20
N ARG A 71 -6.88 12.34 6.27
CA ARG A 71 -7.30 12.00 7.64
C ARG A 71 -8.39 12.91 8.22
N ASP A 72 -8.55 14.09 7.68
CA ASP A 72 -9.61 15.03 8.10
C ASP A 72 -11.00 14.62 7.61
N ARG A 73 -11.08 13.60 6.76
CA ARG A 73 -12.35 13.05 6.32
C ARG A 73 -12.82 11.93 7.25
N THR A 74 -14.11 11.88 7.47
CA THR A 74 -14.74 10.80 8.24
C THR A 74 -14.39 9.42 7.63
N TYR A 75 -14.02 8.49 8.47
CA TYR A 75 -13.65 7.10 8.12
C TYR A 75 -12.27 6.92 7.49
N PHE A 76 -11.44 7.95 7.47
CA PHE A 76 -10.05 7.78 7.03
C PHE A 76 -9.09 7.98 8.21
N ASP A 77 -8.43 6.90 8.62
CA ASP A 77 -7.46 6.92 9.71
C ASP A 77 -6.09 7.43 9.25
N TRP A 78 -5.83 7.34 7.96
CA TRP A 78 -4.59 7.82 7.32
C TRP A 78 -4.89 8.38 5.93
N ALA A 79 -3.91 9.07 5.36
CA ALA A 79 -3.99 9.56 4.00
C ALA A 79 -3.62 8.45 3.01
N TYR A 80 -4.26 8.45 1.87
CA TYR A 80 -4.03 7.49 0.79
C TYR A 80 -3.22 8.12 -0.34
N ILE A 81 -2.58 7.27 -1.13
CA ILE A 81 -1.90 7.63 -2.37
C ILE A 81 -2.64 6.95 -3.53
N CYS A 82 -2.83 7.66 -4.63
CA CYS A 82 -3.51 7.11 -5.79
C CYS A 82 -2.70 5.97 -6.42
N PRO A 83 -3.25 4.75 -6.52
CA PRO A 83 -2.51 3.60 -7.05
C PRO A 83 -2.08 3.69 -8.51
N THR A 84 -2.56 4.67 -9.27
CA THR A 84 -2.15 4.87 -10.67
C THR A 84 -0.93 5.78 -10.82
N HIS A 85 -0.38 6.31 -9.74
CA HIS A 85 0.78 7.19 -9.79
C HIS A 85 2.06 6.37 -10.00
N GLU A 86 2.60 6.41 -11.20
CA GLU A 86 3.71 5.53 -11.62
C GLU A 86 4.99 5.68 -10.80
N GLU A 87 5.38 6.90 -10.51
CA GLU A 87 6.60 7.18 -9.76
C GLU A 87 6.48 6.64 -8.32
N TYR A 88 5.34 6.84 -7.69
CA TYR A 88 5.09 6.31 -6.35
C TYR A 88 5.07 4.78 -6.36
N ARG A 89 4.41 4.16 -7.36
CA ARG A 89 4.41 2.70 -7.53
C ARG A 89 5.82 2.15 -7.65
N ARG A 90 6.65 2.81 -8.45
CA ARG A 90 8.06 2.41 -8.62
C ARG A 90 8.81 2.44 -7.30
N GLY A 91 8.64 3.50 -6.52
CA GLY A 91 9.23 3.59 -5.19
C GLY A 91 8.78 2.50 -4.23
N LEU A 92 7.50 2.12 -4.27
CA LEU A 92 6.99 0.99 -3.49
C LEU A 92 7.63 -0.33 -3.93
N LEU A 93 7.73 -0.56 -5.23
CA LEU A 93 8.32 -1.80 -5.76
C LEU A 93 9.80 -1.92 -5.38
N GLU A 94 10.54 -0.83 -5.31
CA GLU A 94 11.91 -0.80 -4.81
C GLU A 94 11.98 -1.25 -3.34
N ILE A 95 11.05 -0.79 -2.50
CA ILE A 95 10.99 -1.19 -1.10
C ILE A 95 10.65 -2.69 -0.98
N VAL A 96 9.71 -3.17 -1.78
CA VAL A 96 9.36 -4.59 -1.83
C VAL A 96 10.56 -5.44 -2.26
N GLU A 97 11.30 -5.00 -3.27
CA GLU A 97 12.50 -5.67 -3.73
C GLU A 97 13.58 -5.74 -2.64
N ASP A 98 13.80 -4.63 -1.93
CA ASP A 98 14.73 -4.60 -0.80
C ASP A 98 14.31 -5.61 0.28
N CYS A 99 13.03 -5.67 0.60
CA CYS A 99 12.50 -6.63 1.57
C CYS A 99 12.70 -8.07 1.09
N ALA A 100 12.34 -8.36 -0.14
CA ALA A 100 12.43 -9.71 -0.72
C ALA A 100 13.88 -10.21 -0.79
N ALA A 101 14.84 -9.31 -0.99
CA ALA A 101 16.26 -9.64 -1.01
C ALA A 101 16.78 -10.12 0.36
N VAL A 102 16.12 -9.68 1.44
CA VAL A 102 16.50 -10.03 2.82
C VAL A 102 15.73 -11.25 3.32
N ASN A 103 14.42 -11.29 3.07
CA ASN A 103 13.54 -12.42 3.42
C ASN A 103 12.42 -12.49 2.37
N GLY A 104 12.25 -13.66 1.75
CA GLY A 104 11.29 -13.86 0.67
C GLY A 104 9.82 -13.67 1.06
N ASP A 105 9.51 -13.66 2.36
CA ASP A 105 8.15 -13.44 2.84
C ASP A 105 7.90 -11.93 3.01
N VAL A 106 7.19 -11.35 2.06
CA VAL A 106 6.83 -9.93 2.09
C VAL A 106 5.32 -9.78 2.16
N ARG A 107 4.84 -9.08 3.17
CA ARG A 107 3.41 -8.77 3.32
C ARG A 107 3.15 -7.36 2.76
N LEU A 108 2.21 -7.29 1.83
CA LEU A 108 1.71 -6.01 1.31
C LEU A 108 0.45 -5.62 2.07
N ASP A 109 0.44 -4.43 2.64
CA ASP A 109 -0.70 -3.88 3.34
C ASP A 109 -1.18 -2.62 2.62
N ASP A 110 -2.40 -2.19 2.89
CA ASP A 110 -3.03 -1.03 2.23
C ASP A 110 -2.93 -1.10 0.70
N VAL A 111 -3.18 -2.27 0.14
CA VAL A 111 -3.05 -2.55 -1.29
C VAL A 111 -4.39 -2.29 -1.98
N GLY A 112 -4.66 -1.03 -2.25
CA GLY A 112 -5.94 -0.71 -2.89
C GLY A 112 -6.18 0.77 -3.04
N PHE A 113 -7.28 1.07 -3.70
CA PHE A 113 -7.87 2.40 -3.66
C PHE A 113 -8.55 2.59 -2.30
N PRO A 114 -8.77 3.84 -1.87
CA PRO A 114 -9.60 4.07 -0.70
C PRO A 114 -11.05 3.60 -0.98
N ARG A 115 -12.02 4.30 -0.53
CA ARG A 115 -13.42 3.90 -0.71
C ARG A 115 -13.88 3.96 -2.17
N GLU A 116 -15.05 3.45 -2.43
CA GLU A 116 -15.68 3.30 -3.74
C GLU A 116 -15.65 4.58 -4.62
N GLY A 117 -15.75 5.76 -4.02
CA GLY A 117 -15.74 7.04 -4.74
C GLY A 117 -14.38 7.49 -5.28
N PHE A 118 -13.32 6.71 -5.10
CA PHE A 118 -11.94 7.08 -5.47
C PHE A 118 -11.35 6.10 -6.48
N CYS A 119 -10.40 6.48 -7.34
CA CYS A 119 -9.93 7.85 -7.51
C CYS A 119 -10.53 8.44 -8.78
N ARG A 120 -10.96 9.70 -8.70
CA ARG A 120 -11.56 10.41 -9.84
C ARG A 120 -10.66 11.53 -10.36
N CYS A 121 -9.33 11.40 -10.20
CA CYS A 121 -8.40 12.34 -10.82
C CYS A 121 -8.39 12.16 -12.35
N ASN A 122 -7.90 13.16 -13.05
CA ASN A 122 -7.86 13.14 -14.52
C ASN A 122 -7.12 11.93 -15.08
N ARG A 123 -6.04 11.50 -14.43
CA ARG A 123 -5.27 10.32 -14.83
C ARG A 123 -6.11 9.04 -14.74
N CYS A 124 -6.81 8.84 -13.60
CA CYS A 124 -7.68 7.67 -13.41
C CYS A 124 -8.84 7.65 -14.40
N GLU A 125 -9.51 8.79 -14.59
CA GLU A 125 -10.61 8.88 -15.56
C GLU A 125 -10.14 8.55 -16.97
N ARG A 126 -8.98 9.05 -17.36
CA ARG A 126 -8.40 8.75 -18.68
C ARG A 126 -8.03 7.27 -18.80
N GLN A 127 -7.37 6.70 -17.81
CA GLN A 127 -6.97 5.29 -17.84
C GLN A 127 -8.18 4.37 -17.90
N PHE A 128 -9.23 4.68 -17.15
CA PHE A 128 -10.48 3.93 -17.22
C PHE A 128 -11.10 3.99 -18.61
N ALA A 129 -11.19 5.20 -19.18
CA ALA A 129 -11.77 5.40 -20.53
C ALA A 129 -10.99 4.66 -21.62
N GLU A 130 -9.67 4.53 -21.46
CA GLU A 130 -8.79 3.84 -22.42
C GLU A 130 -8.71 2.33 -22.18
N SER A 131 -9.26 1.85 -21.06
CA SER A 131 -9.22 0.43 -20.69
C SER A 131 -10.32 -0.37 -21.41
N ASP A 132 -10.21 -1.70 -21.32
CA ASP A 132 -11.23 -2.63 -21.84
C ASP A 132 -12.33 -2.90 -20.80
N HIS A 133 -12.30 -2.26 -19.64
CA HIS A 133 -13.29 -2.45 -18.59
C HIS A 133 -14.49 -1.52 -18.80
N ASP A 134 -15.70 -2.08 -18.64
CA ASP A 134 -16.93 -1.31 -18.68
C ASP A 134 -17.34 -0.79 -17.30
N GLU A 135 -16.90 -1.50 -16.24
CA GLU A 135 -17.23 -1.15 -14.87
C GLU A 135 -16.04 -0.55 -14.13
N TRP A 136 -16.29 0.54 -13.43
CA TRP A 136 -15.29 1.25 -12.62
C TRP A 136 -14.58 0.34 -11.59
N ALA A 137 -15.38 -0.49 -10.90
CA ALA A 137 -14.86 -1.41 -9.90
C ALA A 137 -13.89 -2.44 -10.49
N ASP A 138 -14.22 -2.96 -11.68
CA ASP A 138 -13.38 -3.94 -12.37
C ASP A 138 -12.06 -3.32 -12.84
N TRP A 139 -12.11 -2.09 -13.33
CA TRP A 139 -10.90 -1.36 -13.69
C TRP A 139 -10.00 -1.15 -12.47
N ARG A 140 -10.55 -0.69 -11.34
CA ARG A 140 -9.81 -0.50 -10.11
C ARG A 140 -9.15 -1.81 -9.65
N ALA A 141 -9.89 -2.90 -9.68
CA ALA A 141 -9.37 -4.22 -9.34
C ALA A 141 -8.21 -4.61 -10.26
N GLY A 142 -8.31 -4.31 -11.55
CA GLY A 142 -7.25 -4.55 -12.53
C GLY A 142 -5.98 -3.77 -12.22
N VAL A 143 -6.10 -2.49 -11.85
CA VAL A 143 -4.95 -1.66 -11.45
C VAL A 143 -4.18 -2.29 -10.28
N ILE A 144 -4.91 -2.76 -9.27
CA ILE A 144 -4.30 -3.39 -8.10
C ILE A 144 -3.72 -4.76 -8.44
N THR A 145 -4.41 -5.55 -9.25
CA THR A 145 -3.92 -6.85 -9.72
C THR A 145 -2.57 -6.69 -10.45
N ASP A 146 -2.46 -5.69 -11.33
CA ASP A 146 -1.22 -5.41 -12.05
C ASP A 146 -0.09 -5.02 -11.11
N PHE A 147 -0.38 -4.19 -10.10
CA PHE A 147 0.62 -3.82 -9.09
C PHE A 147 1.11 -5.04 -8.31
N VAL A 148 0.18 -5.89 -7.84
CA VAL A 148 0.55 -7.10 -7.10
C VAL A 148 1.37 -8.06 -7.97
N ALA A 149 1.00 -8.19 -9.23
CA ALA A 149 1.76 -9.01 -10.19
C ALA A 149 3.21 -8.51 -10.35
N GLU A 150 3.39 -7.19 -10.49
CA GLU A 150 4.72 -6.59 -10.54
C GLU A 150 5.52 -6.85 -9.25
N ALA A 151 4.85 -6.74 -8.10
CA ALA A 151 5.49 -6.96 -6.81
C ALA A 151 5.93 -8.42 -6.58
N THR A 152 5.33 -9.38 -7.28
CA THR A 152 5.65 -10.81 -7.13
C THR A 152 6.68 -11.32 -8.15
N GLU A 153 7.16 -10.48 -9.03
CA GLU A 153 8.25 -10.83 -9.97
C GLU A 153 9.67 -10.79 -9.29
#